data_83bbeda2d4447071f921b06792a5bfa0
#
_entry.id   83bbeda2d4447071f921b06792a5bfa0
#
_cell.length_a   1.000
_cell.length_b   1.000
_cell.length_c   1.000
_cell.angle_alpha   90.00
_cell.angle_beta   90.00
_cell.angle_gamma   90.00
#
_symmetry.space_group_name_H-M   'P 1'
#
loop_
_entity.id
_entity.type
_entity.pdbx_description
1 polymer ?
#
loop_
_entity_poly.entity_id
_entity_poly.type
_entity_poly.pdbx_seq_one_letter_code
_entity_poly.pdbx_strand_id
1 'polypeptide(L)'
;MKVNITKQSQLKNIDFNNLDFGRIFTDHMLICDFDGEKWGEYSIEPLASIPMHPATSVLHYGQAIFEGLKGYRCDNDKINIFRLRDNLKRMNISAERMQMPQFEVNEAYEAIEEFVRVERGWVPNSEQGSLYIRPFMISTDLTLKALSSKSFRFMVIGCPVGFYYNKPLNIYVEKNHRRAAAGGVGYAKAAGNHAASFYPTEKAKAAGFDQVLWTDITNNFGRNTEVKAFRPTLIRLGYP
;
A
#
# COMPACT_ATOMS: atom_id res chain seq x y z
N MET A 1 -3.52 22.88 -3.63
CA MET A 1 -2.41 21.90 -3.52
C MET A 1 -1.09 22.60 -3.76
N LYS A 2 -0.09 22.36 -2.90
CA LYS A 2 1.28 22.89 -3.05
C LYS A 2 2.17 21.86 -3.75
N VAL A 3 3.14 22.33 -4.54
CA VAL A 3 4.08 21.47 -5.26
C VAL A 3 5.50 22.03 -5.12
N ASN A 4 6.34 21.32 -4.37
CA ASN A 4 7.75 21.66 -4.12
C ASN A 4 8.64 20.63 -4.82
N ILE A 5 9.21 21.01 -5.96
CA ILE A 5 10.04 20.10 -6.77
C ILE A 5 11.48 20.08 -6.28
N THR A 6 12.04 18.88 -6.09
CA THR A 6 13.46 18.73 -5.76
C THR A 6 14.35 19.22 -6.91
N LYS A 7 15.48 19.84 -6.55
CA LYS A 7 16.50 20.27 -7.52
C LYS A 7 17.41 19.12 -7.98
N GLN A 8 17.39 18.00 -7.26
CA GLN A 8 18.26 16.85 -7.51
C GLN A 8 17.43 15.57 -7.65
N SER A 9 17.11 15.20 -8.88
CA SER A 9 16.45 13.93 -9.17
C SER A 9 17.45 12.77 -9.15
N GLN A 10 17.04 11.65 -8.57
CA GLN A 10 17.77 10.38 -8.58
C GLN A 10 17.46 9.54 -9.83
N LEU A 11 16.51 9.93 -10.63
CA LEU A 11 16.00 9.19 -11.79
C LEU A 11 17.10 8.75 -12.77
N LYS A 12 18.08 9.61 -13.03
CA LYS A 12 19.20 9.33 -13.96
C LYS A 12 20.12 8.19 -13.50
N ASN A 13 20.02 7.78 -12.23
CA ASN A 13 20.84 6.73 -11.64
C ASN A 13 20.14 5.37 -11.62
N ILE A 14 18.92 5.27 -12.18
CA ILE A 14 18.06 4.10 -12.04
C ILE A 14 18.15 3.22 -13.30
N ASP A 15 18.45 1.94 -13.08
CA ASP A 15 18.33 0.90 -14.10
C ASP A 15 16.92 0.26 -14.03
N PHE A 16 16.06 0.63 -14.97
CA PHE A 16 14.68 0.12 -15.05
C PHE A 16 14.58 -1.35 -15.47
N ASN A 17 15.69 -1.99 -15.89
CA ASN A 17 15.71 -3.41 -16.20
C ASN A 17 16.02 -4.28 -14.96
N ASN A 18 16.46 -3.65 -13.86
CA ASN A 18 16.82 -4.33 -12.62
C ASN A 18 16.15 -3.67 -11.41
N LEU A 19 14.83 -3.76 -11.35
CA LEU A 19 14.01 -3.15 -10.30
C LEU A 19 13.67 -4.16 -9.20
N ASP A 20 14.14 -3.90 -7.99
CA ASP A 20 13.74 -4.66 -6.79
C ASP A 20 12.52 -4.00 -6.13
N PHE A 21 11.52 -4.80 -5.80
CA PHE A 21 10.27 -4.29 -5.21
C PHE A 21 10.50 -3.62 -3.86
N GLY A 22 10.08 -2.34 -3.76
CA GLY A 22 10.10 -1.60 -2.50
C GLY A 22 11.48 -1.14 -2.03
N ARG A 23 12.48 -1.07 -2.92
CA ARG A 23 13.84 -0.61 -2.61
C ARG A 23 14.18 0.74 -3.22
N ILE A 24 13.59 1.06 -4.36
CA ILE A 24 13.83 2.30 -5.10
C ILE A 24 12.54 3.12 -5.01
N PHE A 25 12.66 4.39 -4.66
CA PHE A 25 11.51 5.28 -4.50
C PHE A 25 11.64 6.49 -5.41
N THR A 26 10.49 7.09 -5.76
CA THR A 26 10.40 8.34 -6.52
C THR A 26 11.01 9.51 -5.73
N ASP A 27 11.26 10.62 -6.42
CA ASP A 27 11.91 11.79 -5.83
C ASP A 27 11.03 12.55 -4.82
N HIS A 28 9.71 12.37 -4.88
CA HIS A 28 8.76 13.12 -4.05
C HIS A 28 7.81 12.19 -3.30
N MET A 29 7.11 12.77 -2.33
CA MET A 29 5.98 12.19 -1.60
C MET A 29 4.82 13.18 -1.58
N LEU A 30 3.59 12.68 -1.55
CA LEU A 30 2.39 13.46 -1.31
C LEU A 30 2.02 13.38 0.16
N ILE A 31 1.65 14.50 0.78
CA ILE A 31 1.30 14.59 2.20
C ILE A 31 0.01 15.41 2.36
N CYS A 32 -0.82 14.99 3.32
CA CYS A 32 -1.95 15.77 3.82
C CYS A 32 -2.19 15.42 5.30
N ASP A 33 -2.28 16.41 6.16
CA ASP A 33 -2.52 16.25 7.60
C ASP A 33 -3.99 16.47 7.97
N PHE A 34 -4.50 15.67 8.90
CA PHE A 34 -5.77 15.86 9.59
C PHE A 34 -5.51 16.34 11.00
N ASP A 35 -6.03 17.52 11.36
CA ASP A 35 -5.73 18.22 12.60
C ASP A 35 -6.66 17.83 13.80
N GLY A 36 -7.61 16.94 13.56
CA GLY A 36 -8.64 16.51 14.50
C GLY A 36 -10.04 17.03 14.14
N GLU A 37 -10.14 17.99 13.23
CA GLU A 37 -11.39 18.57 12.75
C GLU A 37 -11.54 18.44 11.24
N LYS A 38 -10.45 18.73 10.49
CA LYS A 38 -10.47 18.77 9.02
C LYS A 38 -9.14 18.33 8.42
N TRP A 39 -9.19 17.93 7.17
CA TRP A 39 -8.04 17.75 6.32
C TRP A 39 -7.43 19.09 5.92
N GLY A 40 -6.11 19.16 5.96
CA GLY A 40 -5.35 20.29 5.45
C GLY A 40 -5.23 20.30 3.94
N GLU A 41 -4.31 21.11 3.41
CA GLU A 41 -4.01 21.16 2.00
C GLU A 41 -3.04 20.04 1.61
N TYR A 42 -3.31 19.33 0.50
CA TYR A 42 -2.37 18.39 -0.09
C TYR A 42 -1.08 19.10 -0.53
N SER A 43 0.08 18.52 -0.24
CA SER A 43 1.37 19.00 -0.73
C SER A 43 2.22 17.88 -1.30
N ILE A 44 2.89 18.14 -2.41
CA ILE A 44 3.94 17.29 -2.99
C ILE A 44 5.27 17.87 -2.55
N GLU A 45 6.03 17.10 -1.81
CA GLU A 45 7.30 17.49 -1.20
C GLU A 45 8.43 16.54 -1.64
N PRO A 46 9.69 16.97 -1.64
CA PRO A 46 10.81 16.05 -1.81
C PRO A 46 10.74 14.89 -0.81
N LEU A 47 10.98 13.67 -1.29
CA LEU A 47 10.98 12.49 -0.43
C LEU A 47 12.09 12.61 0.63
N ALA A 48 11.70 12.59 1.88
CA ALA A 48 12.62 12.73 3.01
C ALA A 48 12.17 11.85 4.19
N SER A 49 13.07 11.69 5.16
CA SER A 49 12.73 11.09 6.45
C SER A 49 11.71 11.96 7.19
N ILE A 50 10.73 11.33 7.80
CA ILE A 50 9.72 12.02 8.60
C ILE A 50 10.15 11.95 10.05
N PRO A 51 10.44 13.11 10.72
CA PRO A 51 10.72 13.11 12.14
C PRO A 51 9.48 12.67 12.91
N MET A 52 9.65 11.71 13.82
CA MET A 52 8.54 11.13 14.58
C MET A 52 8.92 11.06 16.05
N HIS A 53 8.08 11.66 16.90
CA HIS A 53 8.29 11.60 18.34
C HIS A 53 8.05 10.16 18.86
N PRO A 54 8.85 9.63 19.82
CA PRO A 54 8.69 8.25 20.30
C PRO A 54 7.30 7.92 20.86
N ALA A 55 6.56 8.90 21.39
CA ALA A 55 5.21 8.73 21.90
C ALA A 55 4.12 8.81 20.81
N THR A 56 4.47 8.86 19.52
CA THR A 56 3.50 8.86 18.43
C THR A 56 2.69 7.57 18.45
N SER A 57 1.37 7.66 18.52
CA SER A 57 0.46 6.55 18.80
C SER A 57 0.55 5.39 17.80
N VAL A 58 0.85 5.66 16.52
CA VAL A 58 1.04 4.60 15.51
C VAL A 58 2.16 3.62 15.88
N LEU A 59 3.20 4.08 16.57
CA LEU A 59 4.35 3.25 16.99
C LEU A 59 3.96 2.23 18.08
N HIS A 60 2.89 2.48 18.81
CA HIS A 60 2.45 1.66 19.93
C HIS A 60 1.23 0.81 19.62
N TYR A 61 0.28 1.33 18.84
CA TYR A 61 -1.02 0.69 18.61
C TYR A 61 -1.28 0.35 17.15
N GLY A 62 -0.38 0.73 16.23
CA GLY A 62 -0.44 0.34 14.83
C GLY A 62 -1.71 0.84 14.11
N GLN A 63 -2.31 1.97 14.55
CA GLN A 63 -3.46 2.56 13.87
C GLN A 63 -3.00 3.17 12.54
N ALA A 64 -2.92 2.29 11.53
CA ALA A 64 -2.42 2.59 10.19
C ALA A 64 -3.15 1.75 9.15
N ILE A 65 -3.44 2.37 8.02
CA ILE A 65 -4.05 1.75 6.83
C ILE A 65 -3.23 2.11 5.59
N PHE A 66 -3.35 1.29 4.54
CA PHE A 66 -2.65 1.58 3.30
C PHE A 66 -3.38 1.01 2.09
N GLU A 67 -2.98 1.47 0.91
CA GLU A 67 -3.39 0.92 -0.37
C GLU A 67 -2.18 0.56 -1.22
N GLY A 68 -2.42 -0.13 -2.31
CA GLY A 68 -1.42 -0.44 -3.30
C GLY A 68 -2.05 -0.53 -4.68
N LEU A 69 -1.60 0.30 -5.58
CA LEU A 69 -2.08 0.37 -6.96
C LEU A 69 -0.90 0.61 -7.91
N LYS A 70 -1.16 0.53 -9.19
CA LYS A 70 -0.11 0.65 -10.21
C LYS A 70 -0.48 1.67 -11.27
N GLY A 71 0.52 2.46 -11.66
CA GLY A 71 0.51 3.31 -12.84
C GLY A 71 1.29 2.64 -13.97
N TYR A 72 0.75 2.65 -15.18
CA TYR A 72 1.33 2.03 -16.36
C TYR A 72 1.53 3.07 -17.45
N ARG A 73 2.70 3.06 -18.08
CA ARG A 73 2.95 3.85 -19.28
C ARG A 73 2.39 3.12 -20.49
N CYS A 74 1.57 3.82 -21.27
CA CYS A 74 1.00 3.33 -22.53
C CYS A 74 1.86 3.75 -23.73
N ASP A 75 1.63 3.13 -24.89
CA ASP A 75 2.41 3.36 -26.12
C ASP A 75 2.38 4.83 -26.58
N ASN A 76 1.33 5.59 -26.26
CA ASN A 76 1.21 7.01 -26.55
C ASN A 76 1.79 7.94 -25.45
N ASP A 77 2.65 7.40 -24.61
CA ASP A 77 3.28 8.05 -23.45
C ASP A 77 2.30 8.57 -22.36
N LYS A 78 1.02 8.19 -22.43
CA LYS A 78 0.06 8.43 -21.35
C LYS A 78 0.30 7.48 -20.19
N ILE A 79 0.02 7.94 -18.98
CA ILE A 79 0.10 7.11 -17.78
C ILE A 79 -1.33 6.85 -17.30
N ASN A 80 -1.67 5.55 -17.19
CA ASN A 80 -2.96 5.11 -16.66
C ASN A 80 -2.76 4.53 -15.26
N ILE A 81 -3.50 5.04 -14.28
CA ILE A 81 -3.52 4.50 -12.92
C ILE A 81 -4.69 3.53 -12.81
N PHE A 82 -4.39 2.27 -12.53
CA PHE A 82 -5.41 1.22 -12.53
C PHE A 82 -6.33 1.34 -11.31
N ARG A 83 -7.62 1.60 -11.54
CA ARG A 83 -8.71 1.65 -10.55
C ARG A 83 -8.42 2.55 -9.34
N LEU A 84 -7.80 3.72 -9.55
CA LEU A 84 -7.45 4.65 -8.47
C LEU A 84 -8.67 4.98 -7.59
N ARG A 85 -9.81 5.34 -8.20
CA ARG A 85 -11.05 5.69 -7.47
C ARG A 85 -11.57 4.56 -6.58
N ASP A 86 -11.52 3.31 -7.05
CA ASP A 86 -11.97 2.15 -6.27
C ASP A 86 -11.04 1.86 -5.08
N ASN A 87 -9.72 2.04 -5.27
CA ASN A 87 -8.75 1.90 -4.19
C ASN A 87 -8.94 2.98 -3.12
N LEU A 88 -9.22 4.23 -3.51
CA LEU A 88 -9.52 5.31 -2.55
C LEU A 88 -10.81 5.05 -1.77
N LYS A 89 -11.87 4.59 -2.43
CA LYS A 89 -13.11 4.17 -1.74
C LYS A 89 -12.84 3.04 -0.74
N ARG A 90 -12.02 2.05 -1.11
CA ARG A 90 -11.63 0.96 -0.20
C ARG A 90 -10.78 1.46 0.96
N MET A 91 -9.93 2.45 0.74
CA MET A 91 -9.16 3.08 1.82
C MET A 91 -10.08 3.78 2.82
N ASN A 92 -11.15 4.45 2.39
CA ASN A 92 -12.16 5.02 3.27
C ASN A 92 -12.95 3.96 4.06
N ILE A 93 -13.25 2.79 3.46
CA ILE A 93 -13.82 1.65 4.20
C ILE A 93 -12.85 1.15 5.27
N SER A 94 -11.56 1.11 4.96
CA SER A 94 -10.52 0.75 5.93
C SER A 94 -10.39 1.80 7.04
N ALA A 95 -10.47 3.10 6.70
CA ALA A 95 -10.44 4.21 7.63
C ALA A 95 -11.61 4.13 8.63
N GLU A 96 -12.82 3.93 8.14
CA GLU A 96 -14.01 3.72 8.98
C GLU A 96 -13.81 2.58 9.98
N ARG A 97 -13.37 1.40 9.50
CA ARG A 97 -13.15 0.23 10.38
C ARG A 97 -12.09 0.47 11.43
N MET A 98 -11.06 1.26 11.11
CA MET A 98 -9.94 1.56 12.01
C MET A 98 -10.15 2.84 12.81
N GLN A 99 -11.37 3.42 12.80
CA GLN A 99 -11.73 4.67 13.47
C GLN A 99 -10.78 5.82 13.12
N MET A 100 -10.51 5.96 11.82
CA MET A 100 -9.69 7.01 11.22
C MET A 100 -10.58 7.93 10.36
N PRO A 101 -10.19 9.20 10.13
CA PRO A 101 -10.99 10.11 9.32
C PRO A 101 -11.04 9.63 7.86
N GLN A 102 -12.24 9.72 7.27
CA GLN A 102 -12.40 9.57 5.83
C GLN A 102 -11.98 10.86 5.13
N PHE A 103 -11.61 10.76 3.88
CA PHE A 103 -11.22 11.90 3.02
C PHE A 103 -12.12 11.94 1.78
N GLU A 104 -12.20 13.13 1.18
CA GLU A 104 -12.92 13.32 -0.08
C GLU A 104 -12.19 12.61 -1.23
N VAL A 105 -12.87 11.64 -1.84
CA VAL A 105 -12.29 10.76 -2.86
C VAL A 105 -11.82 11.52 -4.08
N ASN A 106 -12.55 12.57 -4.49
CA ASN A 106 -12.18 13.36 -5.68
C ASN A 106 -10.92 14.19 -5.41
N GLU A 107 -10.79 14.82 -4.24
CA GLU A 107 -9.61 15.60 -3.88
C GLU A 107 -8.36 14.72 -3.81
N ALA A 108 -8.46 13.56 -3.15
CA ALA A 108 -7.36 12.61 -3.08
C ALA A 108 -7.01 12.02 -4.46
N TYR A 109 -8.01 11.81 -5.32
CA TYR A 109 -7.82 11.35 -6.69
C TYR A 109 -6.98 12.36 -7.49
N GLU A 110 -7.39 13.63 -7.51
CA GLU A 110 -6.68 14.71 -8.21
C GLU A 110 -5.26 14.91 -7.67
N ALA A 111 -5.10 14.84 -6.35
CA ALA A 111 -3.78 14.96 -5.72
C ALA A 111 -2.84 13.81 -6.11
N ILE A 112 -3.34 12.58 -6.22
CA ILE A 112 -2.52 11.43 -6.65
C ILE A 112 -2.24 11.48 -8.15
N GLU A 113 -3.19 11.92 -8.98
CA GLU A 113 -2.91 12.15 -10.41
C GLU A 113 -1.79 13.17 -10.61
N GLU A 114 -1.83 14.28 -9.86
CA GLU A 114 -0.78 15.29 -9.90
C GLU A 114 0.56 14.74 -9.40
N PHE A 115 0.57 13.97 -8.31
CA PHE A 115 1.77 13.28 -7.85
C PHE A 115 2.37 12.39 -8.94
N VAL A 116 1.56 11.58 -9.61
CA VAL A 116 2.03 10.71 -10.70
C VAL A 116 2.48 11.54 -11.92
N ARG A 117 1.87 12.69 -12.18
CA ARG A 117 2.29 13.62 -13.23
C ARG A 117 3.68 14.21 -12.96
N VAL A 118 3.95 14.58 -11.71
CA VAL A 118 5.27 15.05 -11.26
C VAL A 118 6.30 13.92 -11.41
N GLU A 119 5.93 12.72 -11.01
CA GLU A 119 6.80 11.53 -11.04
C GLU A 119 6.74 10.74 -12.35
N ARG A 120 6.25 11.34 -13.44
CA ARG A 120 6.05 10.62 -14.71
C ARG A 120 7.32 9.95 -15.25
N GLY A 121 8.48 10.55 -15.02
CA GLY A 121 9.79 9.99 -15.42
C GLY A 121 10.11 8.66 -14.72
N TRP A 122 9.54 8.44 -13.54
CA TRP A 122 9.72 7.23 -12.73
C TRP A 122 8.81 6.07 -13.13
N VAL A 123 7.87 6.27 -14.05
CA VAL A 123 7.01 5.22 -14.56
C VAL A 123 7.76 4.45 -15.65
N PRO A 124 8.13 3.16 -15.42
CA PRO A 124 8.84 2.35 -16.41
C PRO A 124 8.03 2.21 -17.71
N ASN A 125 8.70 1.86 -18.81
CA ASN A 125 8.02 1.41 -20.01
C ASN A 125 7.23 0.11 -19.76
N SER A 126 6.23 -0.17 -20.58
CA SER A 126 5.33 -1.32 -20.42
C SER A 126 6.06 -2.67 -20.36
N GLU A 127 7.18 -2.78 -21.07
CA GLU A 127 8.02 -3.99 -21.09
C GLU A 127 8.91 -4.13 -19.85
N GLN A 128 9.20 -3.04 -19.15
CA GLN A 128 10.07 -3.01 -17.97
C GLN A 128 9.29 -3.14 -16.66
N GLY A 129 8.03 -2.70 -16.61
CA GLY A 129 7.25 -2.80 -15.39
C GLY A 129 6.16 -1.75 -15.22
N SER A 130 6.08 -1.17 -14.03
CA SER A 130 5.04 -0.20 -13.65
C SER A 130 5.51 0.63 -12.46
N LEU A 131 4.87 1.78 -12.24
CA LEU A 131 5.02 2.51 -10.98
C LEU A 131 4.04 1.93 -9.94
N TYR A 132 4.56 1.37 -8.86
CA TYR A 132 3.77 1.03 -7.70
C TYR A 132 3.53 2.28 -6.86
N ILE A 133 2.27 2.58 -6.58
CA ILE A 133 1.84 3.74 -5.81
C ILE A 133 1.32 3.24 -4.46
N ARG A 134 1.84 3.79 -3.36
CA ARG A 134 1.52 3.42 -1.99
C ARG A 134 0.89 4.57 -1.23
N PRO A 135 -0.43 4.76 -1.31
CA PRO A 135 -1.15 5.59 -0.35
C PRO A 135 -1.18 4.89 1.03
N PHE A 136 -0.97 5.65 2.09
CA PHE A 136 -1.10 5.15 3.45
C PHE A 136 -1.47 6.29 4.41
N MET A 137 -2.07 5.93 5.53
CA MET A 137 -2.46 6.86 6.58
C MET A 137 -2.05 6.31 7.93
N ILE A 138 -1.47 7.16 8.77
CA ILE A 138 -1.00 6.83 10.11
C ILE A 138 -1.59 7.79 11.14
N SER A 139 -1.79 7.32 12.36
CA SER A 139 -2.10 8.16 13.51
C SER A 139 -0.87 8.92 13.98
N THR A 140 -1.06 10.18 14.40
CA THR A 140 0.04 11.10 14.76
C THR A 140 -0.04 11.68 16.16
N ASP A 141 -1.06 11.38 16.97
CA ASP A 141 -1.16 11.84 18.35
C ASP A 141 0.02 11.41 19.21
N LEU A 142 0.45 12.29 20.09
CA LEU A 142 1.49 12.03 21.07
C LEU A 142 0.86 11.51 22.38
N THR A 143 0.63 10.21 22.45
CA THR A 143 -0.02 9.58 23.60
C THR A 143 0.33 8.11 23.74
N LEU A 144 0.43 7.65 24.99
CA LEU A 144 0.50 6.22 25.33
C LEU A 144 -0.86 5.67 25.81
N LYS A 145 -1.93 6.46 25.70
CA LYS A 145 -3.28 5.96 25.98
C LYS A 145 -3.77 5.11 24.79
N ALA A 146 -4.29 3.92 25.07
CA ALA A 146 -4.88 3.03 24.09
C ALA A 146 -6.27 3.53 23.65
N LEU A 147 -6.29 4.63 22.93
CA LEU A 147 -7.48 5.29 22.39
C LEU A 147 -7.30 5.53 20.89
N SER A 148 -8.43 5.72 20.19
CA SER A 148 -8.35 6.21 18.81
C SER A 148 -7.70 7.59 18.78
N SER A 149 -6.78 7.78 17.84
CA SER A 149 -6.10 9.05 17.61
C SER A 149 -7.07 10.12 17.13
N LYS A 150 -6.74 11.37 17.38
CA LYS A 150 -7.48 12.53 16.85
C LYS A 150 -6.79 13.15 15.63
N SER A 151 -5.47 13.01 15.51
CA SER A 151 -4.71 13.54 14.38
C SER A 151 -4.10 12.44 13.54
N PHE A 152 -4.02 12.68 12.23
CA PHE A 152 -3.57 11.69 11.26
C PHE A 152 -2.78 12.35 10.13
N ARG A 153 -1.95 11.54 9.46
CA ARG A 153 -1.25 11.96 8.25
C ARG A 153 -1.51 10.95 7.14
N PHE A 154 -2.06 11.45 6.04
CA PHE A 154 -2.15 10.75 4.77
C PHE A 154 -0.89 11.01 3.95
N MET A 155 -0.34 9.97 3.34
CA MET A 155 0.87 10.05 2.51
C MET A 155 0.77 9.15 1.29
N VAL A 156 1.48 9.54 0.22
CA VAL A 156 1.69 8.69 -0.95
C VAL A 156 3.16 8.71 -1.33
N ILE A 157 3.71 7.53 -1.55
CA ILE A 157 5.05 7.34 -2.12
C ILE A 157 4.96 6.47 -3.37
N GLY A 158 5.90 6.63 -4.29
CA GLY A 158 6.03 5.85 -5.52
C GLY A 158 7.26 4.96 -5.50
N CYS A 159 7.17 3.83 -6.19
CA CYS A 159 8.26 2.87 -6.33
C CYS A 159 8.19 2.23 -7.72
N PRO A 160 9.15 2.46 -8.62
CA PRO A 160 9.22 1.71 -9.87
C PRO A 160 9.45 0.24 -9.58
N VAL A 161 8.71 -0.64 -10.22
CA VAL A 161 8.76 -2.09 -9.98
C VAL A 161 8.73 -2.86 -11.28
N GLY A 162 9.53 -3.91 -11.35
CA GLY A 162 9.51 -4.89 -12.42
C GLY A 162 8.34 -5.88 -12.28
N PHE A 163 8.42 -6.99 -12.99
CA PHE A 163 7.47 -8.09 -12.87
C PHE A 163 7.70 -8.83 -11.55
N TYR A 164 6.62 -9.03 -10.78
CA TYR A 164 6.72 -9.60 -9.44
C TYR A 164 7.06 -11.09 -9.44
N TYR A 165 6.49 -11.85 -10.39
CA TYR A 165 6.74 -13.28 -10.56
C TYR A 165 6.97 -13.61 -12.03
N ASN A 166 8.01 -14.38 -12.30
CA ASN A 166 8.36 -14.87 -13.65
C ASN A 166 8.34 -16.40 -13.76
N LYS A 167 7.97 -17.11 -12.69
CA LYS A 167 7.89 -18.58 -12.60
C LYS A 167 6.66 -19.02 -11.81
N PRO A 168 6.22 -20.28 -11.96
CA PRO A 168 5.23 -20.88 -11.06
C PRO A 168 5.69 -20.85 -9.61
N LEU A 169 4.75 -20.75 -8.67
CA LEU A 169 5.01 -20.66 -7.24
C LEU A 169 4.58 -21.94 -6.51
N ASN A 170 5.40 -22.38 -5.55
CA ASN A 170 5.01 -23.38 -4.56
C ASN A 170 4.24 -22.70 -3.44
N ILE A 171 3.01 -23.16 -3.19
CA ILE A 171 2.10 -22.52 -2.23
C ILE A 171 1.87 -23.42 -1.03
N TYR A 172 2.16 -22.91 0.16
CA TYR A 172 1.82 -23.57 1.42
C TYR A 172 0.37 -23.27 1.82
N VAL A 173 -0.40 -24.29 2.15
CA VAL A 173 -1.77 -24.14 2.66
C VAL A 173 -1.71 -24.04 4.18
N GLU A 174 -1.96 -22.85 4.74
CA GLU A 174 -1.93 -22.61 6.18
C GLU A 174 -3.25 -23.05 6.83
N LYS A 175 -3.18 -24.00 7.75
CA LYS A 175 -4.34 -24.58 8.44
C LYS A 175 -4.43 -24.20 9.92
N ASN A 176 -3.36 -23.69 10.50
CA ASN A 176 -3.25 -23.42 11.93
C ASN A 176 -3.44 -21.94 12.27
N HIS A 177 -2.79 -21.05 11.49
CA HIS A 177 -2.87 -19.62 11.71
C HIS A 177 -3.96 -19.01 10.84
N ARG A 178 -4.60 -17.96 11.36
CA ARG A 178 -5.66 -17.21 10.63
C ARG A 178 -5.23 -15.78 10.47
N ARG A 179 -5.44 -15.27 9.28
CA ARG A 179 -5.18 -13.87 8.97
C ARG A 179 -6.43 -13.01 9.10
N ALA A 180 -7.61 -13.57 8.86
CA ALA A 180 -8.89 -12.92 8.98
C ALA A 180 -9.93 -13.86 9.62
N ALA A 181 -10.81 -13.28 10.44
CA ALA A 181 -11.94 -13.97 11.04
C ALA A 181 -13.18 -13.07 11.04
N ALA A 182 -14.36 -13.66 11.19
CA ALA A 182 -15.60 -12.91 11.31
C ALA A 182 -15.54 -11.95 12.51
N GLY A 183 -15.96 -10.68 12.32
CA GLY A 183 -15.85 -9.63 13.33
C GLY A 183 -14.48 -9.00 13.48
N GLY A 184 -13.45 -9.58 12.87
CA GLY A 184 -12.08 -9.04 12.85
C GLY A 184 -11.88 -7.87 11.89
N VAL A 185 -10.62 -7.49 11.68
CA VAL A 185 -10.21 -6.39 10.79
C VAL A 185 -9.75 -6.85 9.41
N GLY A 186 -10.00 -8.13 9.04
CA GLY A 186 -9.49 -8.73 7.79
C GLY A 186 -9.96 -8.06 6.51
N TYR A 187 -11.14 -7.41 6.49
CA TYR A 187 -11.63 -6.68 5.34
C TYR A 187 -11.03 -5.26 5.21
N ALA A 188 -10.49 -4.72 6.29
CA ALA A 188 -9.75 -3.46 6.28
C ALA A 188 -8.31 -3.71 5.87
N LYS A 189 -7.75 -2.81 5.06
CA LYS A 189 -6.34 -2.90 4.67
C LYS A 189 -5.45 -2.26 5.75
N ALA A 190 -5.54 -2.81 6.98
CA ALA A 190 -4.79 -2.37 8.14
C ALA A 190 -3.37 -2.96 8.16
N ALA A 191 -2.40 -2.17 8.62
CA ALA A 191 -0.99 -2.57 8.68
C ALA A 191 -0.78 -3.81 9.56
N GLY A 192 -1.47 -3.89 10.70
CA GLY A 192 -1.40 -5.01 11.64
C GLY A 192 -1.80 -6.38 11.06
N ASN A 193 -2.67 -6.40 10.04
CA ASN A 193 -3.03 -7.65 9.35
C ASN A 193 -1.82 -8.31 8.68
N HIS A 194 -0.85 -7.52 8.21
CA HIS A 194 0.37 -8.04 7.61
C HIS A 194 1.36 -8.52 8.66
N ALA A 195 1.53 -7.80 9.75
CA ALA A 195 2.42 -8.19 10.84
C ALA A 195 2.03 -9.57 11.40
N ALA A 196 0.74 -9.84 11.58
CA ALA A 196 0.22 -11.14 12.02
C ALA A 196 0.54 -12.28 11.05
N SER A 197 0.80 -12.00 9.78
CA SER A 197 1.12 -12.99 8.74
C SER A 197 2.62 -13.34 8.65
N PHE A 198 3.52 -12.57 9.25
CA PHE A 198 4.96 -12.75 9.04
C PHE A 198 5.46 -14.09 9.59
N TYR A 199 5.09 -14.45 10.80
CA TYR A 199 5.55 -15.71 11.40
C TYR A 199 5.20 -16.97 10.56
N PRO A 200 3.94 -17.21 10.18
CA PRO A 200 3.61 -18.38 9.37
C PRO A 200 4.18 -18.26 7.94
N THR A 201 4.35 -17.07 7.39
CA THR A 201 4.98 -16.87 6.08
C THR A 201 6.46 -17.28 6.12
N GLU A 202 7.19 -16.87 7.15
CA GLU A 202 8.61 -17.24 7.29
C GLU A 202 8.77 -18.75 7.53
N LYS A 203 7.87 -19.39 8.29
CA LYS A 203 7.84 -20.87 8.41
C LYS A 203 7.62 -21.56 7.06
N ALA A 204 6.68 -21.08 6.27
CA ALA A 204 6.43 -21.62 4.94
C ALA A 204 7.65 -21.47 4.02
N LYS A 205 8.30 -20.31 4.03
CA LYS A 205 9.55 -20.07 3.27
C LYS A 205 10.67 -21.01 3.71
N ALA A 206 10.87 -21.19 5.02
CA ALA A 206 11.87 -22.12 5.56
C ALA A 206 11.60 -23.56 5.15
N ALA A 207 10.34 -23.93 4.87
CA ALA A 207 9.94 -25.23 4.34
C ALA A 207 9.99 -25.32 2.79
N GLY A 208 10.50 -24.30 2.09
CA GLY A 208 10.70 -24.31 0.64
C GLY A 208 9.49 -23.83 -0.18
N PHE A 209 8.52 -23.16 0.45
CA PHE A 209 7.38 -22.59 -0.24
C PHE A 209 7.59 -21.09 -0.56
N ASP A 210 7.04 -20.65 -1.69
CA ASP A 210 7.16 -19.24 -2.14
C ASP A 210 6.10 -18.33 -1.52
N GLN A 211 4.88 -18.88 -1.25
CA GLN A 211 3.73 -18.12 -0.75
C GLN A 211 2.85 -18.97 0.18
N VAL A 212 1.95 -18.29 0.91
CA VAL A 212 0.97 -18.90 1.81
C VAL A 212 -0.45 -18.67 1.28
N LEU A 213 -1.22 -19.74 1.17
CA LEU A 213 -2.66 -19.70 0.97
C LEU A 213 -3.35 -19.78 2.33
N TRP A 214 -4.06 -18.74 2.70
CA TRP A 214 -4.77 -18.62 3.96
C TRP A 214 -6.14 -19.29 3.87
N THR A 215 -6.47 -20.10 4.87
CA THR A 215 -7.80 -20.70 5.02
C THR A 215 -8.64 -19.95 6.05
N ASP A 216 -9.95 -20.08 5.98
CA ASP A 216 -10.88 -19.58 7.02
C ASP A 216 -10.81 -20.44 8.31
N ILE A 217 -11.59 -20.08 9.33
CA ILE A 217 -11.63 -20.78 10.62
C ILE A 217 -12.14 -22.23 10.50
N THR A 218 -12.80 -22.58 9.42
CA THR A 218 -13.33 -23.92 9.12
C THR A 218 -12.43 -24.72 8.18
N ASN A 219 -11.27 -24.18 7.82
CA ASN A 219 -10.34 -24.73 6.81
C ASN A 219 -10.94 -24.84 5.39
N ASN A 220 -11.96 -24.02 5.08
CA ASN A 220 -12.58 -23.96 3.76
C ASN A 220 -11.88 -22.93 2.87
N PHE A 221 -11.53 -23.34 1.65
CA PHE A 221 -10.83 -22.50 0.67
C PHE A 221 -11.72 -21.44 -0.02
N GLY A 222 -13.04 -21.66 -0.03
CA GLY A 222 -13.95 -20.85 -0.84
C GLY A 222 -14.51 -19.60 -0.19
N ARG A 223 -14.39 -19.42 1.11
CA ARG A 223 -15.02 -18.33 1.89
C ARG A 223 -14.06 -17.31 2.44
N ASN A 224 -12.77 -17.49 2.26
CA ASN A 224 -11.77 -16.57 2.78
C ASN A 224 -11.72 -15.30 1.92
N THR A 225 -11.95 -14.15 2.51
CA THR A 225 -11.86 -12.85 1.85
C THR A 225 -10.47 -12.58 1.29
N GLU A 226 -9.46 -13.27 1.76
CA GLU A 226 -8.07 -13.10 1.36
C GLU A 226 -7.67 -13.89 0.11
N VAL A 227 -8.39 -14.95 -0.24
CA VAL A 227 -8.24 -15.60 -1.54
C VAL A 227 -8.54 -14.62 -2.67
N LYS A 228 -9.39 -13.62 -2.44
CA LYS A 228 -9.67 -12.55 -3.43
C LYS A 228 -8.44 -11.68 -3.73
N ALA A 229 -7.54 -11.49 -2.78
CA ALA A 229 -6.29 -10.75 -2.99
C ALA A 229 -5.28 -11.54 -3.84
N PHE A 230 -5.35 -12.87 -3.80
CA PHE A 230 -4.48 -13.78 -4.58
C PHE A 230 -5.11 -14.27 -5.90
N ARG A 231 -6.34 -13.88 -6.21
CA ARG A 231 -7.01 -14.28 -7.47
C ARG A 231 -6.14 -14.15 -8.73
N PRO A 232 -5.39 -13.08 -8.95
CA PRO A 232 -4.52 -12.99 -10.13
C PRO A 232 -3.43 -14.07 -10.16
N THR A 233 -2.92 -14.45 -8.99
CA THR A 233 -1.88 -15.48 -8.87
C THR A 233 -2.45 -16.89 -9.07
N LEU A 234 -3.63 -17.17 -8.52
CA LEU A 234 -4.34 -18.45 -8.69
C LEU A 234 -4.81 -18.70 -10.12
N ILE A 235 -5.24 -17.67 -10.85
CA ILE A 235 -5.62 -17.77 -12.26
C ILE A 235 -4.38 -18.13 -13.12
N ARG A 236 -3.19 -17.68 -12.75
CA ARG A 236 -1.94 -18.08 -13.43
C ARG A 236 -1.49 -19.53 -13.13
N LEU A 237 -1.95 -20.13 -12.06
CA LEU A 237 -1.62 -21.50 -11.65
C LEU A 237 -2.49 -22.56 -12.35
N GLY A 238 -3.38 -22.18 -13.28
CA GLY A 238 -4.14 -23.11 -14.08
C GLY A 238 -5.18 -23.95 -13.31
N TYR A 239 -5.64 -23.49 -12.17
CA TYR A 239 -6.80 -24.08 -11.52
C TYR A 239 -8.08 -23.53 -12.16
N PRO A 240 -9.00 -24.42 -12.59
CA PRO A 240 -10.25 -24.03 -13.21
C PRO A 240 -11.19 -23.24 -12.29
#